data_c5485b18c23d354b2feddffb4de8324f
#
_entry.id   c5485b18c23d354b2feddffb4de8324f
#
_cell.length_a   1.000
_cell.length_b   1.000
_cell.length_c   1.000
_cell.angle_alpha   90.00
_cell.angle_beta   90.00
_cell.angle_gamma   90.00
#
_symmetry.space_group_name_H-M   'P 1'
#
loop_
_entity.id
_entity.type
_entity.pdbx_description
1 polymer ?
#
loop_
_entity_poly.entity_id
_entity_poly.type
_entity_poly.pdbx_seq_one_letter_code
_entity_poly.pdbx_strand_id
1 'polypeptide(L)'
;HSDEVKIDPLGRLHTFCHAVRGKWHMMGVSLTGGGALDWFRDRLCNELGSKKRSFEILNEEAKAVPPGCEGLFFLPYLAGERTPHADPDARGCWIGLTLKHGRGHLARAIMEGVAFAMRDSLAIIEELGVPVKQIRASGGGSRSPLWRQIQADMFGQPAVTINAEQGPAFGVALLAAVGAGEYKNVEEACRATISVVSRTNQQKAAQKVYDRMFPQYQQLYRSLQKDFKAITALGL
;
A
#
# COMPACT_ATOMS: atom_id res chain seq x y z
N HIS A 1 9.17 -10.17 7.94
CA HIS A 1 10.08 -10.49 9.05
C HIS A 1 11.35 -11.16 8.53
N SER A 2 12.43 -11.11 9.31
CA SER A 2 13.73 -11.69 8.97
C SER A 2 14.31 -12.40 10.20
N ASP A 3 15.14 -13.42 9.96
CA ASP A 3 15.92 -14.11 11.01
C ASP A 3 17.16 -13.30 11.39
N GLU A 4 17.57 -12.37 10.55
CA GLU A 4 18.72 -11.49 10.77
C GLU A 4 18.27 -10.04 10.80
N VAL A 5 19.00 -9.21 11.56
CA VAL A 5 18.82 -7.76 11.51
C VAL A 5 19.27 -7.24 10.16
N LYS A 6 18.40 -6.49 9.49
CA LYS A 6 18.70 -5.77 8.25
C LYS A 6 18.37 -4.31 8.48
N ILE A 7 19.36 -3.45 8.35
CA ILE A 7 19.22 -2.00 8.53
C ILE A 7 19.42 -1.34 7.19
N ASP A 8 18.47 -0.53 6.76
CA ASP A 8 18.64 0.31 5.58
C ASP A 8 19.64 1.43 5.89
N PRO A 9 20.79 1.48 5.20
CA PRO A 9 21.83 2.47 5.50
C PRO A 9 21.40 3.91 5.21
N LEU A 10 20.34 4.09 4.41
CA LEU A 10 19.76 5.40 4.09
C LEU A 10 18.60 5.78 5.02
N GLY A 11 18.23 4.93 5.97
CA GLY A 11 17.16 5.20 6.94
C GLY A 11 15.76 5.33 6.34
N ARG A 12 15.52 4.79 5.15
CA ARG A 12 14.22 4.84 4.45
C ARG A 12 13.20 3.89 5.08
N LEU A 13 13.66 2.77 5.67
CA LEU A 13 12.87 1.79 6.40
C LEU A 13 13.20 1.79 7.88
N HIS A 14 12.22 1.42 8.70
CA HIS A 14 12.44 1.12 10.10
C HIS A 14 12.72 -0.38 10.29
N THR A 15 13.65 -0.72 11.19
CA THR A 15 13.91 -2.09 11.62
C THR A 15 13.67 -2.21 13.13
N PHE A 16 12.84 -3.17 13.52
CA PHE A 16 12.47 -3.40 14.92
C PHE A 16 12.67 -4.87 15.30
N CYS A 17 12.85 -5.11 16.61
CA CYS A 17 12.71 -6.44 17.17
C CYS A 17 11.28 -6.95 16.92
N HIS A 18 11.16 -8.18 16.45
CA HIS A 18 9.87 -8.83 16.31
C HIS A 18 9.36 -9.29 17.68
N ALA A 19 8.03 -9.41 17.84
CA ALA A 19 7.42 -9.99 19.04
C ALA A 19 7.85 -11.47 19.26
N VAL A 20 8.21 -12.18 18.20
CA VAL A 20 8.81 -13.51 18.28
C VAL A 20 10.31 -13.37 18.54
N ARG A 21 10.78 -14.00 19.61
CA ARG A 21 12.18 -13.92 20.06
C ARG A 21 13.15 -14.35 18.95
N GLY A 22 14.21 -13.58 18.75
CA GLY A 22 15.26 -13.86 17.76
C GLY A 22 14.85 -13.52 16.33
N LYS A 23 13.72 -12.84 16.12
CA LYS A 23 13.25 -12.37 14.81
C LYS A 23 13.24 -10.85 14.75
N TRP A 24 13.26 -10.34 13.53
CA TRP A 24 13.23 -8.93 13.20
C TRP A 24 12.12 -8.62 12.19
N HIS A 25 11.66 -7.38 12.14
CA HIS A 25 10.81 -6.94 11.05
C HIS A 25 11.25 -5.58 10.53
N MET A 26 11.11 -5.39 9.23
CA MET A 26 11.29 -4.11 8.57
C MET A 26 9.93 -3.54 8.20
N MET A 27 9.81 -2.22 8.30
CA MET A 27 8.58 -1.50 8.06
C MET A 27 8.83 -0.28 7.17
N GLY A 28 8.23 -0.28 5.97
CA GLY A 28 8.01 0.91 5.18
C GLY A 28 6.68 1.53 5.59
N VAL A 29 6.64 2.85 5.63
CA VAL A 29 5.46 3.60 6.10
C VAL A 29 5.01 4.58 5.03
N SER A 30 3.80 4.39 4.51
CA SER A 30 3.10 5.42 3.76
C SER A 30 2.12 6.14 4.70
N LEU A 31 2.21 7.46 4.76
CA LEU A 31 1.45 8.25 5.73
C LEU A 31 -0.04 8.33 5.41
N THR A 32 -0.42 8.21 4.14
CA THR A 32 -1.82 8.32 3.73
C THR A 32 -2.43 6.96 3.39
N GLY A 33 -1.72 6.11 2.66
CA GLY A 33 -2.19 4.77 2.30
C GLY A 33 -3.63 4.76 1.78
N GLY A 34 -4.45 3.85 2.32
CA GLY A 34 -5.87 3.73 1.97
C GLY A 34 -6.72 4.95 2.31
N GLY A 35 -6.26 5.80 3.22
CA GLY A 35 -6.90 7.06 3.58
C GLY A 35 -7.02 8.04 2.41
N ALA A 36 -6.19 7.91 1.36
CA ALA A 36 -6.30 8.71 0.15
C ALA A 36 -7.65 8.53 -0.56
N LEU A 37 -8.16 7.30 -0.62
CA LEU A 37 -9.48 7.04 -1.22
C LEU A 37 -10.62 7.46 -0.29
N ASP A 38 -10.46 7.35 1.05
CA ASP A 38 -11.39 7.92 2.02
C ASP A 38 -11.49 9.45 1.84
N TRP A 39 -10.34 10.13 1.75
CA TRP A 39 -10.27 11.57 1.51
C TRP A 39 -10.96 11.97 0.19
N PHE A 40 -10.68 11.26 -0.90
CA PHE A 40 -11.31 11.51 -2.21
C PHE A 40 -12.82 11.39 -2.15
N ARG A 41 -13.33 10.32 -1.50
CA ARG A 41 -14.76 10.15 -1.28
C ARG A 41 -15.35 11.30 -0.47
N ASP A 42 -14.73 11.66 0.65
CA ASP A 42 -15.30 12.61 1.61
C ASP A 42 -15.22 14.06 1.15
N ARG A 43 -14.25 14.39 0.31
CA ARG A 43 -14.01 15.77 -0.14
C ARG A 43 -14.47 16.06 -1.56
N LEU A 44 -14.44 15.06 -2.43
CA LEU A 44 -14.69 15.25 -3.86
C LEU A 44 -15.85 14.40 -4.41
N CYS A 45 -16.40 13.49 -3.60
CA CYS A 45 -17.48 12.57 -4.02
C CYS A 45 -18.53 12.37 -2.91
N ASN A 46 -18.77 13.36 -2.07
CA ASN A 46 -19.71 13.29 -0.95
C ASN A 46 -21.18 13.11 -1.40
N GLU A 47 -21.51 13.47 -2.65
CA GLU A 47 -22.82 13.28 -3.27
C GLU A 47 -23.19 11.80 -3.49
N LEU A 48 -22.23 10.88 -3.43
CA LEU A 48 -22.45 9.45 -3.69
C LEU A 48 -23.22 8.72 -2.56
N GLY A 49 -23.49 9.40 -1.45
CA GLY A 49 -24.30 8.90 -0.34
C GLY A 49 -23.51 8.15 0.73
N SER A 50 -24.02 7.02 1.24
CA SER A 50 -23.37 6.33 2.35
C SER A 50 -21.97 5.80 2.00
N LYS A 51 -21.12 5.68 3.02
CA LYS A 51 -19.72 5.19 2.87
C LYS A 51 -19.63 3.88 2.06
N LYS A 52 -20.49 2.92 2.35
CA LYS A 52 -20.51 1.63 1.65
C LYS A 52 -20.83 1.81 0.16
N ARG A 53 -21.94 2.52 -0.14
CA ARG A 53 -22.38 2.77 -1.51
C ARG A 53 -21.36 3.56 -2.31
N SER A 54 -20.76 4.58 -1.72
CA SER A 54 -19.72 5.40 -2.39
C SER A 54 -18.53 4.55 -2.83
N PHE A 55 -18.03 3.65 -1.96
CA PHE A 55 -16.94 2.76 -2.35
C PHE A 55 -17.31 1.73 -3.41
N GLU A 56 -18.55 1.22 -3.38
CA GLU A 56 -19.06 0.33 -4.43
C GLU A 56 -19.05 1.05 -5.79
N ILE A 57 -19.57 2.28 -5.86
CA ILE A 57 -19.57 3.10 -7.08
C ILE A 57 -18.13 3.41 -7.55
N LEU A 58 -17.28 3.92 -6.66
CA LEU A 58 -15.91 4.25 -7.01
C LEU A 58 -15.10 3.04 -7.50
N ASN A 59 -15.33 1.86 -6.90
CA ASN A 59 -14.70 0.62 -7.36
C ASN A 59 -15.17 0.20 -8.75
N GLU A 60 -16.47 0.27 -9.05
CA GLU A 60 -16.99 -0.10 -10.37
C GLU A 60 -16.54 0.90 -11.45
N GLU A 61 -16.53 2.19 -11.17
CA GLU A 61 -16.01 3.19 -12.08
C GLU A 61 -14.51 3.03 -12.34
N ALA A 62 -13.73 2.80 -11.27
CA ALA A 62 -12.29 2.54 -11.38
C ALA A 62 -11.98 1.23 -12.13
N LYS A 63 -12.82 0.21 -11.99
CA LYS A 63 -12.68 -1.07 -12.68
C LYS A 63 -12.85 -0.95 -14.20
N ALA A 64 -13.70 -0.03 -14.65
CA ALA A 64 -13.90 0.25 -16.08
C ALA A 64 -12.68 0.93 -16.74
N VAL A 65 -11.78 1.50 -15.97
CA VAL A 65 -10.57 2.16 -16.46
C VAL A 65 -9.44 1.12 -16.62
N PRO A 66 -8.66 1.14 -17.70
CA PRO A 66 -7.57 0.18 -17.89
C PRO A 66 -6.40 0.40 -16.90
N PRO A 67 -5.56 -0.63 -16.65
CA PRO A 67 -4.33 -0.48 -15.89
C PRO A 67 -3.45 0.66 -16.42
N GLY A 68 -2.93 1.48 -15.50
CA GLY A 68 -2.13 2.66 -15.84
C GLY A 68 -2.95 3.91 -16.10
N CYS A 69 -4.26 3.88 -15.86
CA CYS A 69 -5.16 5.05 -15.92
C CYS A 69 -4.97 5.91 -17.16
N GLU A 70 -4.62 5.30 -18.31
CA GLU A 70 -4.35 6.01 -19.57
C GLU A 70 -3.30 7.14 -19.41
N GLY A 71 -2.32 6.93 -18.52
CA GLY A 71 -1.22 7.88 -18.28
C GLY A 71 -1.45 8.86 -17.12
N LEU A 72 -2.54 8.72 -16.36
CA LEU A 72 -2.78 9.52 -15.18
C LEU A 72 -2.07 8.91 -13.97
N PHE A 73 -1.21 9.69 -13.32
CA PHE A 73 -0.55 9.34 -12.06
C PHE A 73 -1.21 10.06 -10.88
N PHE A 74 -1.10 9.44 -9.70
CA PHE A 74 -1.39 10.09 -8.43
C PHE A 74 -0.23 9.87 -7.46
N LEU A 75 0.29 10.95 -6.88
CA LEU A 75 1.22 10.90 -5.75
C LEU A 75 0.41 10.98 -4.45
N PRO A 76 0.42 9.94 -3.59
CA PRO A 76 -0.49 9.83 -2.45
C PRO A 76 -0.01 10.61 -1.20
N TYR A 77 0.76 11.67 -1.35
CA TYR A 77 1.46 12.35 -0.25
C TYR A 77 0.61 13.44 0.43
N LEU A 78 -0.68 13.14 0.70
CA LEU A 78 -1.62 14.10 1.30
C LEU A 78 -1.25 14.56 2.71
N ALA A 79 -0.41 13.81 3.41
CA ALA A 79 0.09 14.12 4.76
C ALA A 79 1.63 14.15 4.83
N GLY A 80 2.28 14.50 3.71
CA GLY A 80 3.69 14.23 3.55
C GLY A 80 3.96 12.75 3.27
N GLU A 81 5.22 12.33 3.25
CA GLU A 81 5.56 10.91 3.10
C GLU A 81 6.75 10.52 3.97
N ARG A 82 6.71 9.28 4.52
CA ARG A 82 7.78 8.73 5.34
C ARG A 82 8.72 7.85 4.52
N THR A 83 8.21 6.82 3.87
CA THR A 83 9.00 5.88 3.05
C THR A 83 8.67 6.09 1.56
N PRO A 84 9.66 6.27 0.69
CA PRO A 84 11.11 6.30 0.93
C PRO A 84 11.69 7.68 1.21
N HIS A 85 10.88 8.74 1.25
CA HIS A 85 11.34 10.13 1.08
C HIS A 85 11.66 10.85 2.38
N ALA A 86 11.03 10.49 3.50
CA ALA A 86 11.08 11.19 4.80
C ALA A 86 10.86 12.71 4.62
N ASP A 87 9.85 13.08 3.82
CA ASP A 87 9.57 14.44 3.38
C ASP A 87 8.20 14.90 3.89
N PRO A 88 8.14 15.76 4.93
CA PRO A 88 6.89 16.32 5.44
C PRO A 88 6.25 17.34 4.49
N ASP A 89 7.02 17.88 3.55
CA ASP A 89 6.56 18.87 2.58
C ASP A 89 5.97 18.25 1.33
N ALA A 90 6.14 16.94 1.12
CA ALA A 90 5.53 16.23 -0.01
C ALA A 90 4.02 16.43 -0.02
N ARG A 91 3.43 16.61 -1.21
CA ARG A 91 1.99 16.88 -1.39
C ARG A 91 1.36 15.87 -2.35
N GLY A 92 0.07 15.59 -2.13
CA GLY A 92 -0.74 14.82 -3.06
C GLY A 92 -1.00 15.58 -4.34
N CYS A 93 -0.88 14.91 -5.49
CA CYS A 93 -1.22 15.51 -6.78
C CYS A 93 -1.59 14.46 -7.84
N TRP A 94 -2.49 14.83 -8.76
CA TRP A 94 -2.71 14.13 -10.01
C TRP A 94 -1.86 14.78 -11.10
N ILE A 95 -1.18 13.97 -11.90
CA ILE A 95 -0.30 14.41 -12.99
C ILE A 95 -0.66 13.66 -14.26
N GLY A 96 -0.82 14.38 -15.36
CA GLY A 96 -1.18 13.80 -16.66
C GLY A 96 -2.67 13.89 -16.97
N LEU A 97 -3.43 14.78 -16.31
CA LEU A 97 -4.85 15.00 -16.63
C LEU A 97 -5.06 15.49 -18.05
N THR A 98 -6.06 14.90 -18.70
CA THR A 98 -6.59 15.33 -19.99
C THR A 98 -8.11 15.34 -19.95
N LEU A 99 -8.78 15.85 -21.00
CA LEU A 99 -10.24 15.92 -21.07
C LEU A 99 -10.96 14.56 -21.02
N LYS A 100 -10.27 13.45 -21.24
CA LYS A 100 -10.85 12.10 -21.16
C LYS A 100 -10.96 11.55 -19.75
N HIS A 101 -10.23 12.12 -18.79
CA HIS A 101 -10.17 11.59 -17.44
C HIS A 101 -11.38 12.04 -16.60
N GLY A 102 -12.19 11.09 -16.17
CA GLY A 102 -13.31 11.31 -15.26
C GLY A 102 -13.06 10.72 -13.87
N ARG A 103 -14.10 10.71 -13.01
CA ARG A 103 -14.03 10.27 -11.61
C ARG A 103 -13.44 8.87 -11.45
N GLY A 104 -13.81 7.91 -12.31
CA GLY A 104 -13.25 6.57 -12.28
C GLY A 104 -11.74 6.53 -12.49
N HIS A 105 -11.20 7.40 -13.36
CA HIS A 105 -9.76 7.55 -13.54
C HIS A 105 -9.09 8.11 -12.30
N LEU A 106 -9.67 9.15 -11.67
CA LEU A 106 -9.14 9.73 -10.44
C LEU A 106 -9.10 8.70 -9.30
N ALA A 107 -10.18 7.94 -9.13
CA ALA A 107 -10.26 6.88 -8.11
C ALA A 107 -9.23 5.76 -8.39
N ARG A 108 -9.11 5.30 -9.64
CA ARG A 108 -8.13 4.28 -9.99
C ARG A 108 -6.69 4.78 -9.83
N ALA A 109 -6.40 6.02 -10.24
CA ALA A 109 -5.09 6.62 -10.07
C ALA A 109 -4.68 6.69 -8.60
N ILE A 110 -5.64 6.96 -7.67
CA ILE A 110 -5.39 6.88 -6.23
C ILE A 110 -5.01 5.45 -5.81
N MET A 111 -5.77 4.44 -6.23
CA MET A 111 -5.47 3.04 -5.89
C MET A 111 -4.09 2.60 -6.42
N GLU A 112 -3.77 2.99 -7.65
CA GLU A 112 -2.48 2.70 -8.28
C GLU A 112 -1.33 3.49 -7.62
N GLY A 113 -1.53 4.77 -7.30
CA GLY A 113 -0.55 5.63 -6.63
C GLY A 113 -0.16 5.11 -5.24
N VAL A 114 -1.15 4.67 -4.46
CA VAL A 114 -0.90 4.00 -3.17
C VAL A 114 -0.13 2.69 -3.37
N ALA A 115 -0.47 1.90 -4.39
CA ALA A 115 0.25 0.66 -4.69
C ALA A 115 1.68 0.93 -5.18
N PHE A 116 1.95 2.02 -5.93
CA PHE A 116 3.30 2.46 -6.29
C PHE A 116 4.12 2.84 -5.05
N ALA A 117 3.56 3.60 -4.09
CA ALA A 117 4.23 3.94 -2.84
C ALA A 117 4.57 2.69 -2.00
N MET A 118 3.68 1.69 -2.00
CA MET A 118 3.97 0.39 -1.36
C MET A 118 5.05 -0.38 -2.12
N ARG A 119 5.11 -0.28 -3.46
CA ARG A 119 6.16 -0.90 -4.28
C ARG A 119 7.54 -0.28 -4.00
N ASP A 120 7.62 1.03 -3.72
CA ASP A 120 8.88 1.65 -3.26
C ASP A 120 9.40 0.97 -1.98
N SER A 121 8.52 0.75 -0.99
CA SER A 121 8.89 0.04 0.24
C SER A 121 9.34 -1.39 -0.02
N LEU A 122 8.66 -2.10 -0.92
CA LEU A 122 9.00 -3.47 -1.32
C LEU A 122 10.36 -3.53 -2.00
N ALA A 123 10.63 -2.60 -2.93
CA ALA A 123 11.91 -2.54 -3.66
C ALA A 123 13.09 -2.34 -2.69
N ILE A 124 12.94 -1.50 -1.67
CA ILE A 124 13.99 -1.31 -0.65
C ILE A 124 14.22 -2.59 0.17
N ILE A 125 13.16 -3.32 0.52
CA ILE A 125 13.27 -4.62 1.22
C ILE A 125 14.05 -5.62 0.36
N GLU A 126 13.77 -5.65 -0.94
CA GLU A 126 14.47 -6.53 -1.90
C GLU A 126 15.94 -6.10 -2.11
N GLU A 127 16.24 -4.78 -2.17
CA GLU A 127 17.59 -4.23 -2.19
C GLU A 127 18.42 -4.71 -0.99
N LEU A 128 17.81 -4.86 0.18
CA LEU A 128 18.44 -5.36 1.40
C LEU A 128 18.64 -6.89 1.41
N GLY A 129 18.29 -7.56 0.32
CA GLY A 129 18.46 -9.01 0.15
C GLY A 129 17.45 -9.85 0.96
N VAL A 130 16.30 -9.28 1.34
CA VAL A 130 15.27 -10.00 2.08
C VAL A 130 14.26 -10.59 1.09
N PRO A 131 14.18 -11.93 0.97
CA PRO A 131 13.27 -12.56 0.03
C PRO A 131 11.82 -12.38 0.47
N VAL A 132 11.00 -11.79 -0.41
CA VAL A 132 9.56 -11.67 -0.19
C VAL A 132 8.88 -12.93 -0.73
N LYS A 133 8.41 -13.80 0.18
CA LYS A 133 7.80 -15.10 -0.18
C LYS A 133 6.29 -15.01 -0.38
N GLN A 134 5.63 -14.02 0.22
CA GLN A 134 4.18 -13.89 0.17
C GLN A 134 3.76 -12.45 0.46
N ILE A 135 2.83 -11.94 -0.33
CA ILE A 135 2.14 -10.67 -0.09
C ILE A 135 0.82 -10.95 0.61
N ARG A 136 0.65 -10.43 1.82
CA ARG A 136 -0.62 -10.51 2.57
C ARG A 136 -1.29 -9.14 2.57
N ALA A 137 -2.41 -9.03 1.88
CA ALA A 137 -3.22 -7.82 1.87
C ALA A 137 -4.13 -7.80 3.10
N SER A 138 -4.13 -6.67 3.83
CA SER A 138 -4.97 -6.46 5.02
C SER A 138 -5.52 -5.03 5.06
N GLY A 139 -6.43 -4.76 6.01
CA GLY A 139 -7.06 -3.45 6.16
C GLY A 139 -8.18 -3.19 5.14
N GLY A 140 -8.68 -1.95 5.11
CA GLY A 140 -9.84 -1.57 4.30
C GLY A 140 -9.68 -1.81 2.81
N GLY A 141 -8.52 -1.48 2.25
CA GLY A 141 -8.21 -1.65 0.82
C GLY A 141 -8.22 -3.12 0.38
N SER A 142 -7.91 -4.06 1.28
CA SER A 142 -7.93 -5.50 0.95
C SER A 142 -9.33 -6.07 0.72
N ARG A 143 -10.38 -5.35 1.11
CA ARG A 143 -11.78 -5.74 0.85
C ARG A 143 -12.18 -5.54 -0.61
N SER A 144 -11.51 -4.62 -1.33
CA SER A 144 -11.75 -4.39 -2.76
C SER A 144 -11.02 -5.44 -3.61
N PRO A 145 -11.76 -6.28 -4.38
CA PRO A 145 -11.14 -7.20 -5.33
C PRO A 145 -10.28 -6.47 -6.37
N LEU A 146 -10.72 -5.30 -6.84
CA LEU A 146 -9.96 -4.47 -7.78
C LEU A 146 -8.63 -4.03 -7.16
N TRP A 147 -8.63 -3.52 -5.92
CA TRP A 147 -7.40 -3.04 -5.30
C TRP A 147 -6.42 -4.18 -5.00
N ARG A 148 -6.92 -5.37 -4.61
CA ARG A 148 -6.07 -6.57 -4.49
C ARG A 148 -5.45 -6.96 -5.83
N GLN A 149 -6.22 -6.85 -6.94
CA GLN A 149 -5.69 -7.12 -8.28
C GLN A 149 -4.60 -6.12 -8.65
N ILE A 150 -4.84 -4.81 -8.45
CA ILE A 150 -3.83 -3.75 -8.66
C ILE A 150 -2.56 -4.06 -7.87
N GLN A 151 -2.67 -4.43 -6.59
CA GLN A 151 -1.52 -4.78 -5.75
C GLN A 151 -0.78 -6.02 -6.28
N ALA A 152 -1.48 -7.09 -6.62
CA ALA A 152 -0.86 -8.29 -7.17
C ALA A 152 -0.10 -8.00 -8.47
N ASP A 153 -0.71 -7.21 -9.36
CA ASP A 153 -0.12 -6.80 -10.64
C ASP A 153 1.09 -5.87 -10.42
N MET A 154 0.96 -4.92 -9.49
CA MET A 154 2.01 -3.94 -9.15
C MET A 154 3.25 -4.59 -8.55
N PHE A 155 3.05 -5.58 -7.68
CA PHE A 155 4.16 -6.29 -7.01
C PHE A 155 4.69 -7.48 -7.81
N GLY A 156 4.02 -7.86 -8.91
CA GLY A 156 4.40 -9.01 -9.73
C GLY A 156 4.29 -10.36 -9.01
N GLN A 157 3.54 -10.40 -7.90
CA GLN A 157 3.36 -11.57 -7.04
C GLN A 157 1.90 -11.72 -6.61
N PRO A 158 1.45 -12.95 -6.32
CA PRO A 158 0.10 -13.14 -5.81
C PRO A 158 -0.12 -12.43 -4.47
N ALA A 159 -1.23 -11.71 -4.35
CA ALA A 159 -1.71 -11.16 -3.08
C ALA A 159 -2.71 -12.14 -2.44
N VAL A 160 -2.56 -12.42 -1.15
CA VAL A 160 -3.47 -13.29 -0.39
C VAL A 160 -4.14 -12.50 0.74
N THR A 161 -5.35 -12.91 1.11
CA THR A 161 -5.99 -12.48 2.35
C THR A 161 -6.04 -13.68 3.32
N ILE A 162 -6.06 -13.38 4.62
CA ILE A 162 -6.13 -14.37 5.68
C ILE A 162 -7.41 -14.16 6.51
N ASN A 163 -7.78 -15.18 7.29
CA ASN A 163 -8.95 -15.17 8.16
C ASN A 163 -8.83 -14.29 9.42
N ALA A 164 -7.79 -13.45 9.51
CA ALA A 164 -7.54 -12.55 10.64
C ALA A 164 -7.82 -11.09 10.22
N GLU A 165 -9.07 -10.66 10.29
CA GLU A 165 -9.47 -9.28 9.95
C GLU A 165 -9.02 -8.25 10.99
N GLN A 166 -8.84 -8.67 12.25
CA GLN A 166 -8.53 -7.82 13.39
C GLN A 166 -7.05 -7.39 13.45
N GLY A 167 -6.22 -7.87 12.50
CA GLY A 167 -4.82 -7.46 12.35
C GLY A 167 -3.99 -7.56 13.65
N PRO A 168 -3.47 -6.42 14.17
CA PRO A 168 -2.61 -6.41 15.34
C PRO A 168 -3.26 -6.99 16.60
N ALA A 169 -4.56 -6.77 16.84
CA ALA A 169 -5.28 -7.31 18.00
C ALA A 169 -5.30 -8.85 17.99
N PHE A 170 -5.47 -9.46 16.82
CA PHE A 170 -5.38 -10.90 16.67
C PHE A 170 -3.96 -11.40 16.98
N GLY A 171 -2.91 -10.70 16.54
CA GLY A 171 -1.53 -11.01 16.86
C GLY A 171 -1.24 -11.00 18.36
N VAL A 172 -1.75 -9.99 19.09
CA VAL A 172 -1.64 -9.91 20.56
C VAL A 172 -2.37 -11.07 21.24
N ALA A 173 -3.57 -11.44 20.75
CA ALA A 173 -4.31 -12.59 21.29
C ALA A 173 -3.52 -13.90 21.12
N LEU A 174 -2.84 -14.11 20.00
CA LEU A 174 -1.97 -15.28 19.81
C LEU A 174 -0.78 -15.30 20.77
N LEU A 175 -0.14 -14.14 21.00
CA LEU A 175 0.94 -14.03 22.00
C LEU A 175 0.44 -14.35 23.41
N ALA A 176 -0.75 -13.85 23.78
CA ALA A 176 -1.37 -14.16 25.06
C ALA A 176 -1.69 -15.66 25.22
N ALA A 177 -2.22 -16.31 24.18
CA ALA A 177 -2.51 -17.73 24.16
C ALA A 177 -1.24 -18.59 24.36
N VAL A 178 -0.12 -18.19 23.73
CA VAL A 178 1.19 -18.83 23.97
C VAL A 178 1.66 -18.60 25.39
N GLY A 179 1.52 -17.38 25.94
CA GLY A 179 1.86 -17.06 27.32
C GLY A 179 1.01 -17.85 28.36
N ALA A 180 -0.24 -18.15 28.01
CA ALA A 180 -1.14 -18.97 28.85
C ALA A 180 -0.90 -20.50 28.71
N GLY A 181 -0.02 -20.93 27.79
CA GLY A 181 0.29 -22.35 27.59
C GLY A 181 -0.65 -23.10 26.66
N GLU A 182 -1.57 -22.42 25.95
CA GLU A 182 -2.47 -23.02 24.94
C GLU A 182 -1.72 -23.53 23.73
N TYR A 183 -0.60 -22.90 23.38
CA TYR A 183 0.32 -23.29 22.32
C TYR A 183 1.76 -23.27 22.83
N LYS A 184 2.60 -24.19 22.32
CA LYS A 184 4.02 -24.29 22.71
C LYS A 184 4.85 -23.07 22.27
N ASN A 185 4.48 -22.47 21.13
CA ASN A 185 5.16 -21.32 20.56
C ASN A 185 4.25 -20.60 19.56
N VAL A 186 4.70 -19.44 19.08
CA VAL A 186 3.94 -18.58 18.17
C VAL A 186 3.74 -19.23 16.80
N GLU A 187 4.70 -20.02 16.32
CA GLU A 187 4.61 -20.74 15.06
C GLU A 187 3.49 -21.79 15.07
N GLU A 188 3.33 -22.50 16.19
CA GLU A 188 2.22 -23.45 16.39
C GLU A 188 0.88 -22.71 16.43
N ALA A 189 0.78 -21.64 17.21
CA ALA A 189 -0.41 -20.81 17.28
C ALA A 189 -0.82 -20.26 15.91
N CYS A 190 0.14 -19.74 15.14
CA CYS A 190 -0.11 -19.24 13.78
C CYS A 190 -0.58 -20.35 12.83
N ARG A 191 0.03 -21.54 12.87
CA ARG A 191 -0.38 -22.68 12.02
C ARG A 191 -1.78 -23.19 12.36
N ALA A 192 -2.15 -23.18 13.63
CA ALA A 192 -3.45 -23.63 14.09
C ALA A 192 -4.59 -22.67 13.75
N THR A 193 -4.29 -21.37 13.68
CA THR A 193 -5.34 -20.33 13.64
C THR A 193 -5.39 -19.52 12.34
N ILE A 194 -4.27 -19.40 11.60
CA ILE A 194 -4.20 -18.57 10.41
C ILE A 194 -4.31 -19.44 9.15
N SER A 195 -5.30 -19.12 8.33
CA SER A 195 -5.49 -19.72 7.00
C SER A 195 -5.62 -18.68 5.91
N VAL A 196 -5.17 -19.01 4.70
CA VAL A 196 -5.40 -18.18 3.51
C VAL A 196 -6.84 -18.36 3.07
N VAL A 197 -7.57 -17.23 2.99
CA VAL A 197 -9.00 -17.20 2.59
C VAL A 197 -9.16 -16.95 1.10
N SER A 198 -8.34 -16.07 0.54
CA SER A 198 -8.36 -15.80 -0.90
C SER A 198 -6.97 -15.58 -1.47
N ARG A 199 -6.84 -15.81 -2.76
CA ARG A 199 -5.62 -15.58 -3.53
C ARG A 199 -5.96 -14.83 -4.82
N THR A 200 -5.30 -13.73 -5.07
CA THR A 200 -5.39 -12.94 -6.29
C THR A 200 -4.06 -13.06 -7.03
N ASN A 201 -4.05 -13.71 -8.17
CA ASN A 201 -2.85 -13.86 -8.99
C ASN A 201 -2.63 -12.60 -9.83
N GLN A 202 -1.37 -12.27 -10.09
CA GLN A 202 -1.00 -11.17 -10.97
C GLN A 202 -1.36 -11.47 -12.44
N GLN A 203 -1.74 -10.43 -13.16
CA GLN A 203 -1.99 -10.44 -14.60
C GLN A 203 -0.76 -9.88 -15.31
N LYS A 204 -0.05 -10.69 -16.07
CA LYS A 204 1.21 -10.30 -16.72
C LYS A 204 1.09 -9.08 -17.64
N ALA A 205 -0.06 -8.88 -18.28
CA ALA A 205 -0.29 -7.71 -19.13
C ALA A 205 -0.33 -6.41 -18.31
N ALA A 206 -1.07 -6.40 -17.20
CA ALA A 206 -1.14 -5.25 -16.30
C ALA A 206 0.20 -5.00 -15.59
N GLN A 207 0.87 -6.07 -15.15
CA GLN A 207 2.20 -5.98 -14.55
C GLN A 207 3.19 -5.25 -15.47
N LYS A 208 3.23 -5.60 -16.77
CA LYS A 208 4.10 -4.93 -17.74
C LYS A 208 3.80 -3.42 -17.88
N VAL A 209 2.53 -3.02 -17.75
CA VAL A 209 2.17 -1.59 -17.73
C VAL A 209 2.77 -0.92 -16.50
N TYR A 210 2.56 -1.48 -15.32
CA TYR A 210 3.08 -0.93 -14.07
C TYR A 210 4.60 -0.93 -13.99
N ASP A 211 5.28 -1.94 -14.53
CA ASP A 211 6.75 -1.98 -14.61
C ASP A 211 7.32 -0.83 -15.44
N ARG A 212 6.63 -0.43 -16.51
CA ARG A 212 7.00 0.73 -17.33
C ARG A 212 6.70 2.07 -16.64
N MET A 213 5.64 2.11 -15.83
CA MET A 213 5.22 3.33 -15.15
C MET A 213 6.01 3.61 -13.86
N PHE A 214 6.50 2.58 -13.18
CA PHE A 214 7.15 2.73 -11.88
C PHE A 214 8.36 3.67 -11.87
N PRO A 215 9.31 3.60 -12.82
CA PRO A 215 10.41 4.55 -12.88
C PRO A 215 9.93 6.00 -13.09
N GLN A 216 8.87 6.19 -13.87
CA GLN A 216 8.28 7.51 -14.09
C GLN A 216 7.60 8.03 -12.81
N TYR A 217 6.88 7.15 -12.08
CA TYR A 217 6.29 7.51 -10.78
C TYR A 217 7.37 8.03 -9.81
N GLN A 218 8.49 7.32 -9.69
CA GLN A 218 9.61 7.74 -8.84
C GLN A 218 10.23 9.07 -9.31
N GLN A 219 10.32 9.28 -10.63
CA GLN A 219 10.86 10.51 -11.18
C GLN A 219 9.96 11.71 -10.92
N LEU A 220 8.64 11.53 -10.91
CA LEU A 220 7.68 12.62 -10.64
C LEU A 220 7.89 13.24 -9.25
N TYR A 221 8.10 12.43 -8.22
CA TYR A 221 8.44 12.97 -6.89
C TYR A 221 9.73 13.80 -6.93
N ARG A 222 10.79 13.27 -7.54
CA ARG A 222 12.09 13.98 -7.64
C ARG A 222 11.97 15.31 -8.37
N SER A 223 11.13 15.36 -9.39
CA SER A 223 10.89 16.58 -10.17
C SER A 223 10.12 17.62 -9.38
N LEU A 224 9.19 17.22 -8.52
CA LEU A 224 8.28 18.11 -7.78
C LEU A 224 8.75 18.45 -6.36
N GLN A 225 9.77 17.78 -5.84
CA GLN A 225 10.21 17.93 -4.46
C GLN A 225 10.53 19.40 -4.08
N LYS A 226 11.15 20.15 -4.99
CA LYS A 226 11.47 21.56 -4.76
C LYS A 226 10.21 22.43 -4.71
N ASP A 227 9.24 22.12 -5.57
CA ASP A 227 7.98 22.86 -5.63
C ASP A 227 7.12 22.56 -4.39
N PHE A 228 7.10 21.32 -3.88
CA PHE A 228 6.42 21.00 -2.61
C PHE A 228 6.96 21.85 -1.46
N LYS A 229 8.28 21.98 -1.32
CA LYS A 229 8.91 22.83 -0.32
C LYS A 229 8.54 24.31 -0.51
N ALA A 230 8.57 24.79 -1.75
CA ALA A 230 8.18 26.16 -2.07
C ALA A 230 6.72 26.45 -1.69
N ILE A 231 5.80 25.51 -2.03
CA ILE A 231 4.38 25.61 -1.66
C ILE A 231 4.20 25.66 -0.14
N THR A 232 4.90 24.79 0.61
CA THR A 232 4.83 24.80 2.08
C THR A 232 5.34 26.11 2.67
N ALA A 233 6.40 26.67 2.10
CA ALA A 233 6.98 27.94 2.55
C ALA A 233 6.06 29.15 2.35
N LEU A 234 5.00 29.05 1.53
CA LEU A 234 4.00 30.11 1.39
C LEU A 234 3.18 30.32 2.68
N GLY A 235 3.15 29.33 3.59
CA GLY A 235 2.48 29.44 4.89
C GLY A 235 0.95 29.59 4.81
N LEU A 236 0.32 29.08 3.74
CA LEU A 236 -1.12 29.20 3.45
C LEU A 236 -1.92 28.08 4.12
#